data_6fde79c88bd6fc1f48b551f2c8b4b6fd
#
_entry.id   6fde79c88bd6fc1f48b551f2c8b4b6fd
#
_cell.length_a   1.000
_cell.length_b   1.000
_cell.length_c   1.000
_cell.angle_alpha   90.00
_cell.angle_beta   90.00
_cell.angle_gamma   90.00
#
_symmetry.space_group_name_H-M   'P 1'
#
loop_
_entity.id
_entity.type
_entity.pdbx_description
1 polymer ?
#
loop_
_entity_poly.entity_id
_entity_poly.type
_entity_poly.pdbx_seq_one_letter_code
_entity_poly.pdbx_strand_id
1 'polypeptide(L)'
;MKTKKFYPWLVVALLWVVALLNYMDRQMLSTMQGAMKLDIVELQKAEAFGALMAVFLWIYGIVSPFAGVVADRVSRKKLVVGSLFVWSAVTYLMGYATDFTQLYCLRALMGVSEALYIPSALSLIADWHEGKSRSLAIGIHMTGLYVGQAVGGFGATIAATFSWHSTFNWFGIIGIAYSVAVSYTHLT
;
A
#
# COMPACT_ATOMS: atom_id res chain seq x y z
N MET A 1 13.50 32.35 5.02
CA MET A 1 12.79 32.13 3.73
C MET A 1 13.26 30.93 2.88
N LYS A 2 14.36 30.22 3.22
CA LYS A 2 14.83 29.01 2.49
C LYS A 2 14.03 27.73 2.78
N THR A 3 13.36 27.63 3.90
CA THR A 3 12.58 26.46 4.34
C THR A 3 11.34 26.18 3.48
N LYS A 4 10.73 27.21 2.85
CA LYS A 4 9.52 27.03 2.00
C LYS A 4 9.79 26.28 0.68
N LYS A 5 11.02 26.28 0.14
CA LYS A 5 11.33 25.60 -1.14
C LYS A 5 11.62 24.10 -0.98
N PHE A 6 12.07 23.65 0.19
CA PHE A 6 12.42 22.25 0.46
C PHE A 6 11.20 21.42 0.87
N TYR A 7 10.21 22.03 1.51
CA TYR A 7 9.07 21.33 2.08
C TYR A 7 8.22 20.54 1.03
N PRO A 8 7.92 21.08 -0.16
CA PRO A 8 7.22 20.30 -1.19
C PRO A 8 7.93 19.00 -1.56
N TRP A 9 9.25 19.02 -1.64
CA TRP A 9 10.05 17.83 -1.95
C TRP A 9 10.09 16.83 -0.80
N LEU A 10 10.02 17.30 0.44
CA LEU A 10 9.86 16.43 1.61
C LEU A 10 8.52 15.68 1.55
N VAL A 11 7.44 16.37 1.16
CA VAL A 11 6.12 15.73 0.94
C VAL A 11 6.24 14.61 -0.12
N VAL A 12 6.92 14.87 -1.24
CA VAL A 12 7.16 13.86 -2.28
C VAL A 12 7.95 12.68 -1.73
N ALA A 13 9.01 12.92 -0.96
CA ALA A 13 9.82 11.86 -0.35
C ALA A 13 9.01 10.99 0.62
N LEU A 14 8.17 11.59 1.46
CA LEU A 14 7.28 10.86 2.36
C LEU A 14 6.27 10.01 1.58
N LEU A 15 5.64 10.59 0.56
CA LEU A 15 4.69 9.87 -0.30
C LEU A 15 5.37 8.78 -1.13
N TRP A 16 6.65 8.96 -1.48
CA TRP A 16 7.45 7.96 -2.17
C TRP A 16 7.59 6.67 -1.33
N VAL A 17 7.88 6.81 -0.02
CA VAL A 17 7.94 5.66 0.89
C VAL A 17 6.57 5.01 1.04
N VAL A 18 5.48 5.80 1.11
CA VAL A 18 4.11 5.22 1.13
C VAL A 18 3.84 4.41 -0.13
N ALA A 19 4.22 4.94 -1.31
CA ALA A 19 4.08 4.24 -2.59
C ALA A 19 4.90 2.94 -2.65
N LEU A 20 6.13 2.98 -2.11
CA LEU A 20 6.99 1.80 -1.99
C LEU A 20 6.33 0.72 -1.15
N LEU A 21 5.86 1.05 0.06
CA LEU A 21 5.19 0.12 0.96
C LEU A 21 3.93 -0.48 0.31
N ASN A 22 3.12 0.34 -0.36
CA ASN A 22 1.89 -0.09 -1.02
C ASN A 22 2.13 -1.17 -2.08
N TYR A 23 3.07 -0.95 -3.00
CA TYR A 23 3.35 -1.92 -4.07
C TYR A 23 4.18 -3.10 -3.59
N MET A 24 4.99 -2.93 -2.56
CA MET A 24 5.70 -4.01 -1.91
C MET A 24 4.73 -5.03 -1.30
N ASP A 25 3.70 -4.59 -0.56
CA ASP A 25 2.66 -5.45 0.02
C ASP A 25 1.93 -6.26 -1.05
N ARG A 26 1.58 -5.64 -2.18
CA ARG A 26 0.93 -6.33 -3.30
C ARG A 26 1.82 -7.43 -3.88
N GLN A 27 3.10 -7.12 -4.09
CA GLN A 27 4.03 -8.06 -4.71
C GLN A 27 4.40 -9.21 -3.78
N MET A 28 4.55 -8.92 -2.48
CA MET A 28 4.90 -9.93 -1.48
C MET A 28 3.89 -11.07 -1.41
N LEU A 29 2.60 -10.79 -1.43
CA LEU A 29 1.58 -11.85 -1.44
C LEU A 29 1.80 -12.82 -2.60
N SER A 30 2.05 -12.28 -3.80
CA SER A 30 2.27 -13.09 -5.00
C SER A 30 3.52 -13.97 -4.88
N THR A 31 4.61 -13.42 -4.34
CA THR A 31 5.88 -14.17 -4.21
C THR A 31 5.86 -15.19 -3.08
N MET A 32 5.10 -14.94 -2.02
CA MET A 32 4.96 -15.87 -0.88
C MET A 32 3.95 -17.01 -1.11
N GLN A 33 3.30 -17.07 -2.27
CA GLN A 33 2.32 -18.10 -2.60
C GLN A 33 2.77 -19.52 -2.28
N GLY A 34 4.04 -19.85 -2.57
CA GLY A 34 4.60 -21.18 -2.32
C GLY A 34 4.58 -21.55 -0.83
N ALA A 35 4.97 -20.61 0.05
CA ALA A 35 4.95 -20.82 1.49
C ALA A 35 3.51 -20.89 2.04
N MET A 36 2.62 -20.01 1.57
CA MET A 36 1.22 -19.97 2.02
C MET A 36 0.44 -21.25 1.67
N LYS A 37 0.75 -21.89 0.53
CA LYS A 37 0.12 -23.16 0.11
C LYS A 37 0.44 -24.35 1.03
N LEU A 38 1.51 -24.26 1.81
CA LEU A 38 1.87 -25.32 2.77
C LEU A 38 0.94 -25.30 3.99
N ASP A 39 0.49 -24.12 4.39
CA ASP A 39 -0.32 -23.94 5.60
C ASP A 39 -1.83 -23.88 5.28
N ILE A 40 -2.20 -23.31 4.13
CA ILE A 40 -3.60 -23.14 3.71
C ILE A 40 -3.87 -24.00 2.49
N VAL A 41 -4.49 -25.16 2.72
CA VAL A 41 -4.72 -26.22 1.72
C VAL A 41 -5.53 -25.72 0.51
N GLU A 42 -6.49 -24.84 0.71
CA GLU A 42 -7.31 -24.28 -0.36
C GLU A 42 -6.48 -23.54 -1.41
N LEU A 43 -5.37 -22.91 -0.99
CA LEU A 43 -4.47 -22.17 -1.89
C LEU A 43 -3.65 -23.08 -2.81
N GLN A 44 -3.68 -24.40 -2.61
CA GLN A 44 -3.08 -25.37 -3.56
C GLN A 44 -3.79 -25.37 -4.90
N LYS A 45 -5.09 -25.01 -4.92
CA LYS A 45 -5.86 -24.82 -6.13
C LYS A 45 -5.50 -23.48 -6.77
N ALA A 46 -5.11 -23.49 -8.04
CA ALA A 46 -4.77 -22.27 -8.79
C ALA A 46 -5.92 -21.25 -8.80
N GLU A 47 -7.16 -21.76 -8.88
CA GLU A 47 -8.40 -20.94 -8.87
C GLU A 47 -8.56 -20.16 -7.55
N ALA A 48 -8.27 -20.78 -6.41
CA ALA A 48 -8.39 -20.12 -5.11
C ALA A 48 -7.35 -18.99 -4.97
N PHE A 49 -6.10 -19.22 -5.38
CA PHE A 49 -5.11 -18.16 -5.38
C PHE A 49 -5.45 -17.06 -6.38
N GLY A 50 -5.93 -17.43 -7.57
CA GLY A 50 -6.45 -16.49 -8.57
C GLY A 50 -7.59 -15.64 -8.01
N ALA A 51 -8.54 -16.23 -7.29
CA ALA A 51 -9.64 -15.51 -6.63
C ALA A 51 -9.14 -14.53 -5.56
N LEU A 52 -8.11 -14.93 -4.78
CA LEU A 52 -7.48 -14.06 -3.78
C LEU A 52 -6.82 -12.83 -4.40
N MET A 53 -6.20 -12.98 -5.58
CA MET A 53 -5.65 -11.85 -6.32
C MET A 53 -6.75 -11.00 -6.97
N ALA A 54 -7.76 -11.65 -7.54
CA ALA A 54 -8.84 -11.00 -8.24
C ALA A 54 -9.74 -10.16 -7.34
N VAL A 55 -10.10 -10.62 -6.13
CA VAL A 55 -10.96 -9.87 -5.22
C VAL A 55 -10.40 -8.50 -4.89
N PHE A 56 -9.10 -8.42 -4.66
CA PHE A 56 -8.42 -7.14 -4.42
C PHE A 56 -8.59 -6.20 -5.64
N LEU A 57 -8.32 -6.70 -6.85
CA LEU A 57 -8.40 -5.89 -8.08
C LEU A 57 -9.84 -5.44 -8.38
N TRP A 58 -10.82 -6.32 -8.18
CA TRP A 58 -12.23 -5.99 -8.37
C TRP A 58 -12.69 -4.90 -7.41
N ILE A 59 -12.42 -5.08 -6.12
CA ILE A 59 -12.80 -4.10 -5.09
C ILE A 59 -12.07 -2.78 -5.33
N TYR A 60 -10.76 -2.83 -5.58
CA TYR A 60 -9.96 -1.64 -5.92
C TYR A 60 -10.54 -0.90 -7.13
N GLY A 61 -10.87 -1.63 -8.22
CA GLY A 61 -11.43 -1.04 -9.44
C GLY A 61 -12.81 -0.42 -9.23
N ILE A 62 -13.69 -1.07 -8.45
CA ILE A 62 -15.03 -0.56 -8.13
C ILE A 62 -14.95 0.68 -7.24
N VAL A 63 -14.06 0.70 -6.25
CA VAL A 63 -13.93 1.81 -5.29
C VAL A 63 -13.18 3.00 -5.87
N SER A 64 -12.24 2.80 -6.80
CA SER A 64 -11.38 3.86 -7.36
C SER A 64 -12.13 5.08 -7.93
N PRO A 65 -13.24 4.96 -8.69
CA PRO A 65 -13.99 6.11 -9.15
C PRO A 65 -14.57 6.96 -8.01
N PHE A 66 -15.01 6.30 -6.95
CA PHE A 66 -15.55 6.97 -5.75
C PHE A 66 -14.43 7.60 -4.91
N ALA A 67 -13.25 6.99 -4.91
CA ALA A 67 -12.09 7.49 -4.18
C ALA A 67 -11.66 8.89 -4.65
N GLY A 68 -11.77 9.20 -5.95
CA GLY A 68 -11.54 10.55 -6.49
C GLY A 68 -12.49 11.57 -5.89
N VAL A 69 -13.80 11.27 -5.87
CA VAL A 69 -14.83 12.14 -5.30
C VAL A 69 -14.62 12.37 -3.80
N VAL A 70 -14.20 11.33 -3.08
CA VAL A 70 -13.86 11.42 -1.64
C VAL A 70 -12.62 12.28 -1.42
N ALA A 71 -11.60 12.15 -2.27
CA ALA A 71 -10.36 12.94 -2.21
C ALA A 71 -10.59 14.43 -2.44
N ASP A 72 -11.65 14.79 -3.16
CA ASP A 72 -12.03 16.19 -3.39
C ASP A 72 -12.79 16.82 -2.19
N ARG A 73 -13.41 15.98 -1.35
CA ARG A 73 -14.26 16.44 -0.22
C ARG A 73 -13.60 16.29 1.16
N VAL A 74 -12.62 15.45 1.26
CA VAL A 74 -11.95 15.13 2.54
C VAL A 74 -10.48 15.59 2.47
N SER A 75 -9.92 15.95 3.62
CA SER A 75 -8.49 16.29 3.70
C SER A 75 -7.63 15.17 3.10
N ARG A 76 -6.88 15.49 2.04
CA ARG A 76 -5.98 14.55 1.32
C ARG A 76 -4.97 13.90 2.25
N LYS A 77 -4.44 14.68 3.21
CA LYS A 77 -3.57 14.15 4.26
C LYS A 77 -4.26 13.05 5.07
N LYS A 78 -5.50 13.29 5.53
CA LYS A 78 -6.24 12.30 6.33
C LYS A 78 -6.51 11.03 5.52
N LEU A 79 -6.79 11.17 4.22
CA LEU A 79 -6.99 10.02 3.34
C LEU A 79 -5.70 9.22 3.13
N VAL A 80 -4.57 9.88 2.87
CA VAL A 80 -3.27 9.21 2.74
C VAL A 80 -2.89 8.48 4.02
N VAL A 81 -2.94 9.16 5.17
CA VAL A 81 -2.57 8.56 6.47
C VAL A 81 -3.55 7.47 6.86
N GLY A 82 -4.86 7.70 6.71
CA GLY A 82 -5.89 6.74 7.05
C GLY A 82 -5.83 5.49 6.18
N SER A 83 -5.67 5.63 4.87
CA SER A 83 -5.52 4.49 3.97
C SER A 83 -4.25 3.70 4.29
N LEU A 84 -3.10 4.37 4.48
CA LEU A 84 -1.85 3.73 4.88
C LEU A 84 -2.01 2.94 6.18
N PHE A 85 -2.64 3.52 7.19
CA PHE A 85 -2.89 2.84 8.47
C PHE A 85 -3.77 1.60 8.28
N VAL A 86 -4.89 1.74 7.56
CA VAL A 86 -5.85 0.64 7.38
C VAL A 86 -5.23 -0.51 6.61
N TRP A 87 -4.59 -0.26 5.44
CA TRP A 87 -4.02 -1.39 4.71
C TRP A 87 -2.84 -2.04 5.47
N SER A 88 -2.04 -1.26 6.20
CA SER A 88 -0.94 -1.80 7.01
C SER A 88 -1.46 -2.65 8.17
N ALA A 89 -2.57 -2.25 8.80
CA ALA A 89 -3.26 -3.05 9.80
C ALA A 89 -3.82 -4.35 9.18
N VAL A 90 -4.38 -4.27 7.98
CA VAL A 90 -4.85 -5.44 7.23
C VAL A 90 -3.68 -6.37 6.89
N THR A 91 -2.54 -5.83 6.42
CA THR A 91 -1.32 -6.61 6.18
C THR A 91 -0.85 -7.32 7.45
N TYR A 92 -0.85 -6.61 8.58
CA TYR A 92 -0.54 -7.21 9.89
C TYR A 92 -1.49 -8.36 10.24
N LEU A 93 -2.79 -8.17 10.06
CA LEU A 93 -3.80 -9.20 10.32
C LEU A 93 -3.70 -10.39 9.37
N MET A 94 -3.27 -10.20 8.13
CA MET A 94 -3.02 -11.31 7.20
C MET A 94 -1.96 -12.28 7.74
N GLY A 95 -1.01 -11.81 8.55
CA GLY A 95 -0.04 -12.66 9.24
C GLY A 95 -0.66 -13.60 10.30
N TYR A 96 -1.92 -13.43 10.67
CA TYR A 96 -2.65 -14.33 11.59
C TYR A 96 -3.70 -15.18 10.88
N ALA A 97 -3.84 -15.05 9.57
CA ALA A 97 -4.83 -15.82 8.83
C ALA A 97 -4.48 -17.31 8.82
N THR A 98 -5.48 -18.13 9.10
CA THR A 98 -5.38 -19.60 9.17
C THR A 98 -6.16 -20.31 8.07
N ASP A 99 -7.01 -19.59 7.35
CA ASP A 99 -7.83 -20.13 6.27
C ASP A 99 -7.99 -19.15 5.10
N PHE A 100 -8.46 -19.68 3.97
CA PHE A 100 -8.69 -18.92 2.75
C PHE A 100 -9.69 -17.78 2.94
N THR A 101 -10.77 -17.99 3.68
CA THR A 101 -11.84 -17.00 3.83
C THR A 101 -11.35 -15.75 4.56
N GLN A 102 -10.52 -15.92 5.59
CA GLN A 102 -9.89 -14.80 6.31
C GLN A 102 -9.00 -13.99 5.36
N LEU A 103 -8.11 -14.65 4.59
CA LEU A 103 -7.29 -13.97 3.61
C LEU A 103 -8.12 -13.25 2.56
N TYR A 104 -9.18 -13.87 2.06
CA TYR A 104 -10.06 -13.32 1.04
C TYR A 104 -10.75 -12.04 1.54
N CYS A 105 -11.32 -12.05 2.75
CA CYS A 105 -11.94 -10.88 3.36
C CYS A 105 -10.93 -9.76 3.62
N LEU A 106 -9.74 -10.10 4.13
CA LEU A 106 -8.68 -9.12 4.35
C LEU A 106 -8.19 -8.49 3.04
N ARG A 107 -8.07 -9.28 1.96
CA ARG A 107 -7.72 -8.76 0.63
C ARG A 107 -8.80 -7.84 0.05
N ALA A 108 -10.08 -8.16 0.27
CA ALA A 108 -11.18 -7.28 -0.11
C ALA A 108 -11.10 -5.92 0.62
N LEU A 109 -10.88 -5.95 1.94
CA LEU A 109 -10.73 -4.74 2.76
C LEU A 109 -9.49 -3.92 2.35
N MET A 110 -8.38 -4.60 2.02
CA MET A 110 -7.17 -3.95 1.48
C MET A 110 -7.48 -3.21 0.18
N GLY A 111 -8.26 -3.80 -0.73
CA GLY A 111 -8.67 -3.15 -1.99
C GLY A 111 -9.43 -1.84 -1.76
N VAL A 112 -10.33 -1.79 -0.76
CA VAL A 112 -11.04 -0.57 -0.38
C VAL A 112 -10.07 0.52 0.11
N SER A 113 -9.18 0.16 1.04
CA SER A 113 -8.29 1.13 1.66
C SER A 113 -7.24 1.68 0.69
N GLU A 114 -6.67 0.83 -0.16
CA GLU A 114 -5.64 1.23 -1.11
C GLU A 114 -6.19 2.06 -2.28
N ALA A 115 -7.45 1.87 -2.66
CA ALA A 115 -8.08 2.67 -3.72
C ALA A 115 -8.11 4.17 -3.39
N LEU A 116 -8.12 4.54 -2.11
CA LEU A 116 -8.13 5.93 -1.65
C LEU A 116 -6.74 6.60 -1.74
N TYR A 117 -5.66 5.81 -1.81
CA TYR A 117 -4.31 6.34 -1.71
C TYR A 117 -3.86 7.13 -2.94
N ILE A 118 -3.86 6.49 -4.12
CA ILE A 118 -3.27 7.09 -5.34
C ILE A 118 -3.92 8.43 -5.71
N PRO A 119 -5.27 8.56 -5.78
CA PRO A 119 -5.88 9.85 -6.07
C PRO A 119 -5.50 10.93 -5.06
N SER A 120 -5.50 10.58 -3.78
CA SER A 120 -5.17 11.52 -2.70
C SER A 120 -3.70 11.95 -2.74
N ALA A 121 -2.77 11.03 -3.01
CA ALA A 121 -1.34 11.31 -3.09
C ALA A 121 -1.01 12.21 -4.30
N LEU A 122 -1.56 11.90 -5.48
CA LEU A 122 -1.33 12.70 -6.68
C LEU A 122 -1.92 14.11 -6.55
N SER A 123 -3.11 14.22 -5.96
CA SER A 123 -3.72 15.51 -5.66
C SER A 123 -2.89 16.32 -4.66
N LEU A 124 -2.38 15.66 -3.61
CA LEU A 124 -1.53 16.32 -2.61
C LEU A 124 -0.21 16.82 -3.23
N ILE A 125 0.43 16.03 -4.11
CA ILE A 125 1.62 16.47 -4.85
C ILE A 125 1.28 17.67 -5.74
N ALA A 126 0.13 17.66 -6.38
CA ALA A 126 -0.32 18.74 -7.27
C ALA A 126 -0.56 20.07 -6.53
N ASP A 127 -0.95 20.01 -5.25
CA ASP A 127 -1.14 21.22 -4.43
C ASP A 127 0.19 21.90 -4.08
N TRP A 128 1.27 21.14 -3.99
CA TRP A 128 2.59 21.64 -3.62
C TRP A 128 3.50 21.96 -4.80
N HIS A 129 3.14 21.49 -6.00
CA HIS A 129 3.99 21.63 -7.20
C HIS A 129 3.19 22.16 -8.40
N GLU A 130 3.79 23.10 -9.13
CA GLU A 130 3.21 23.71 -10.32
C GLU A 130 4.10 23.50 -11.56
N GLY A 131 3.50 23.56 -12.74
CA GLY A 131 4.20 23.49 -14.03
C GLY A 131 5.12 22.28 -14.16
N LYS A 132 6.36 22.50 -14.57
CA LYS A 132 7.36 21.44 -14.79
C LYS A 132 7.72 20.68 -13.51
N SER A 133 7.69 21.35 -12.34
CA SER A 133 8.01 20.69 -11.07
C SER A 133 6.97 19.65 -10.68
N ARG A 134 5.70 19.84 -11.03
CA ARG A 134 4.62 18.89 -10.78
C ARG A 134 4.84 17.55 -11.52
N SER A 135 5.17 17.60 -12.80
CA SER A 135 5.44 16.38 -13.57
C SER A 135 6.64 15.61 -13.04
N LEU A 136 7.71 16.33 -12.63
CA LEU A 136 8.88 15.71 -12.03
C LEU A 136 8.54 15.08 -10.67
N ALA A 137 7.79 15.77 -9.81
CA ALA A 137 7.39 15.28 -8.50
C ALA A 137 6.53 14.02 -8.59
N ILE A 138 5.57 14.00 -9.52
CA ILE A 138 4.75 12.81 -9.82
C ILE A 138 5.65 11.68 -10.36
N GLY A 139 6.57 11.97 -11.28
CA GLY A 139 7.50 10.98 -11.82
C GLY A 139 8.35 10.34 -10.72
N ILE A 140 8.90 11.14 -9.80
CA ILE A 140 9.67 10.64 -8.65
C ILE A 140 8.76 9.77 -7.76
N HIS A 141 7.55 10.22 -7.42
CA HIS A 141 6.61 9.43 -6.64
C HIS A 141 6.32 8.05 -7.29
N MET A 142 6.13 8.03 -8.62
CA MET A 142 5.90 6.78 -9.35
C MET A 142 7.08 5.82 -9.31
N THR A 143 8.33 6.30 -9.19
CA THR A 143 9.47 5.38 -9.00
C THR A 143 9.37 4.59 -7.71
N GLY A 144 8.73 5.13 -6.66
CA GLY A 144 8.46 4.41 -5.42
C GLY A 144 7.63 3.15 -5.63
N LEU A 145 6.63 3.19 -6.53
CA LEU A 145 5.82 2.02 -6.89
C LEU A 145 6.69 0.91 -7.49
N TYR A 146 7.55 1.25 -8.45
CA TYR A 146 8.42 0.26 -9.11
C TYR A 146 9.48 -0.31 -8.17
N VAL A 147 10.07 0.53 -7.32
CA VAL A 147 11.02 0.08 -6.29
C VAL A 147 10.31 -0.83 -5.28
N GLY A 148 9.10 -0.49 -4.84
CA GLY A 148 8.29 -1.32 -3.96
C GLY A 148 7.99 -2.69 -4.58
N GLN A 149 7.62 -2.72 -5.86
CA GLN A 149 7.38 -3.96 -6.59
C GLN A 149 8.66 -4.82 -6.68
N ALA A 150 9.80 -4.21 -6.96
CA ALA A 150 11.08 -4.92 -7.01
C ALA A 150 11.49 -5.48 -5.64
N VAL A 151 11.37 -4.69 -4.57
CA VAL A 151 11.67 -5.12 -3.19
C VAL A 151 10.70 -6.21 -2.73
N GLY A 152 9.42 -6.11 -3.05
CA GLY A 152 8.40 -7.13 -2.77
C GLY A 152 8.69 -8.48 -3.45
N GLY A 153 9.51 -8.47 -4.52
CA GLY A 153 10.04 -9.68 -5.17
C GLY A 153 10.82 -10.59 -4.22
N PHE A 154 11.44 -10.05 -3.17
CA PHE A 154 12.16 -10.81 -2.14
C PHE A 154 11.26 -11.45 -1.09
N GLY A 155 9.93 -11.29 -1.17
CA GLY A 155 8.97 -11.83 -0.21
C GLY A 155 9.12 -13.35 -0.01
N ALA A 156 9.33 -14.12 -1.08
CA ALA A 156 9.57 -15.57 -0.99
C ALA A 156 10.81 -15.91 -0.16
N THR A 157 11.92 -15.18 -0.36
CA THR A 157 13.17 -15.39 0.36
C THR A 157 13.01 -15.07 1.85
N ILE A 158 12.33 -13.98 2.17
CA ILE A 158 12.06 -13.58 3.56
C ILE A 158 11.13 -14.61 4.22
N ALA A 159 10.07 -15.04 3.53
CA ALA A 159 9.13 -16.03 4.03
C ALA A 159 9.78 -17.41 4.25
N ALA A 160 10.75 -17.80 3.42
CA ALA A 160 11.51 -19.02 3.61
C ALA A 160 12.38 -19.00 4.86
N THR A 161 12.83 -17.81 5.30
CA THR A 161 13.69 -17.64 6.48
C THR A 161 12.86 -17.47 7.77
N PHE A 162 11.78 -16.69 7.73
CA PHE A 162 11.03 -16.24 8.91
C PHE A 162 9.55 -16.67 8.94
N SER A 163 9.04 -17.36 7.94
CA SER A 163 7.64 -17.64 7.62
C SER A 163 6.90 -16.47 6.96
N TRP A 164 5.86 -16.79 6.17
CA TRP A 164 5.00 -15.78 5.55
C TRP A 164 4.15 -15.03 6.58
N HIS A 165 3.75 -15.68 7.68
CA HIS A 165 3.05 -15.06 8.81
C HIS A 165 3.88 -13.93 9.42
N SER A 166 5.11 -14.22 9.81
CA SER A 166 6.03 -13.23 10.39
C SER A 166 6.33 -12.11 9.40
N THR A 167 6.44 -12.44 8.12
CA THR A 167 6.71 -11.47 7.07
C THR A 167 5.57 -10.43 6.99
N PHE A 168 4.32 -10.87 6.92
CA PHE A 168 3.18 -9.94 6.95
C PHE A 168 3.10 -9.14 8.25
N ASN A 169 3.34 -9.76 9.41
CA ASN A 169 3.33 -9.04 10.69
C ASN A 169 4.37 -7.93 10.72
N TRP A 170 5.63 -8.20 10.33
CA TRP A 170 6.68 -7.19 10.31
C TRP A 170 6.37 -6.03 9.38
N PHE A 171 5.93 -6.33 8.16
CA PHE A 171 5.61 -5.26 7.19
C PHE A 171 4.38 -4.47 7.61
N GLY A 172 3.37 -5.10 8.19
CA GLY A 172 2.23 -4.40 8.76
C GLY A 172 2.64 -3.45 9.89
N ILE A 173 3.51 -3.88 10.81
CA ILE A 173 4.04 -3.03 11.90
C ILE A 173 4.82 -1.83 11.32
N ILE A 174 5.70 -2.06 10.34
CA ILE A 174 6.47 -0.99 9.69
C ILE A 174 5.52 0.04 9.07
N GLY A 175 4.50 -0.41 8.34
CA GLY A 175 3.51 0.47 7.73
C GLY A 175 2.68 1.25 8.74
N ILE A 176 2.23 0.61 9.84
CA ILE A 176 1.52 1.29 10.94
C ILE A 176 2.41 2.35 11.58
N ALA A 177 3.66 2.00 11.92
CA ALA A 177 4.62 2.95 12.50
C ALA A 177 4.88 4.13 11.55
N TYR A 178 5.00 3.85 10.24
CA TYR A 178 5.19 4.89 9.25
C TYR A 178 3.95 5.78 9.09
N SER A 179 2.73 5.22 9.18
CA SER A 179 1.50 6.02 9.15
C SER A 179 1.43 7.03 10.30
N VAL A 180 1.84 6.59 11.50
CA VAL A 180 1.95 7.47 12.67
C VAL A 180 2.98 8.56 12.41
N ALA A 181 4.18 8.22 11.92
CA ALA A 181 5.22 9.20 11.59
C ALA A 181 4.73 10.25 10.57
N VAL A 182 4.07 9.80 9.50
CA VAL A 182 3.49 10.70 8.47
C VAL A 182 2.37 11.57 9.04
N SER A 183 1.59 11.09 10.00
CA SER A 183 0.50 11.85 10.63
C SER A 183 0.99 13.10 11.36
N TYR A 184 2.19 13.05 11.96
CA TYR A 184 2.80 14.20 12.64
C TYR A 184 3.41 15.23 11.69
N THR A 185 3.58 14.92 10.41
CA THR A 185 4.09 15.87 9.43
C THR A 185 2.99 16.84 8.97
N HIS A 186 3.34 18.10 8.77
CA HIS A 186 2.41 19.10 8.23
C HIS A 186 2.29 18.95 6.71
N LEU A 187 1.53 17.96 6.22
CA LEU A 187 1.30 17.72 4.79
C LEU A 187 0.29 18.69 4.15
N THR A 188 -0.22 19.62 4.94
CA THR A 188 -1.17 20.67 4.51
C THR A 188 -0.58 22.04 4.65
#